data_f08b9d72bb394880dce0e53cedc60143
#
_entry.id   f08b9d72bb394880dce0e53cedc60143
#
_cell.length_a   1.000
_cell.length_b   1.000
_cell.length_c   1.000
_cell.angle_alpha   90.00
_cell.angle_beta   90.00
_cell.angle_gamma   90.00
#
_symmetry.space_group_name_H-M   'P 1'
#
loop_
_entity.id
_entity.type
_entity.pdbx_description
1 polymer ?
#
loop_
_entity_poly.entity_id
_entity_poly.type
_entity_poly.pdbx_seq_one_letter_code
_entity_poly.pdbx_strand_id
1 'polypeptide(L)'
;ALRLLLAFICGAVIGAEREIKRRPAGFRTHILICLGAAITTLTSQYLLLGLGLYTDVGRLGAQVIAGIGFIGAGTIIVTGRRQVKGLTTAAGLWASAIVGLACGAGFVECAVFATAVILFAEIVLIKFEFKFAKSSRLCTLYIEYTKPDTIQTVLEMMSERSLKVSNLEVSRTQGEDEEHRYYALLSVQTTPKLGGTELVPAITALPNVFAVEE
;
A
#
# COMPACT_ATOMS: atom_id res chain seq x y z
N ALA A 1 1.02 2.43 -34.00
CA ALA A 1 1.99 1.43 -33.53
C ALA A 1 2.94 2.00 -32.48
N LEU A 2 3.70 3.10 -32.76
CA LEU A 2 4.70 3.67 -31.85
C LEU A 2 4.15 4.06 -30.48
N ARG A 3 2.96 4.67 -30.40
CA ARG A 3 2.33 5.07 -29.13
C ARG A 3 2.00 3.88 -28.22
N LEU A 4 1.58 2.76 -28.82
CA LEU A 4 1.32 1.52 -28.07
C LEU A 4 2.63 0.87 -27.60
N LEU A 5 3.67 0.92 -28.44
CA LEU A 5 4.98 0.44 -28.03
C LEU A 5 5.54 1.25 -26.86
N LEU A 6 5.37 2.58 -26.89
CA LEU A 6 5.74 3.44 -25.78
C LEU A 6 4.97 3.10 -24.50
N ALA A 7 3.64 2.93 -24.60
CA ALA A 7 2.81 2.53 -23.45
C ALA A 7 3.24 1.17 -22.87
N PHE A 8 3.56 0.20 -23.75
CA PHE A 8 4.11 -1.09 -23.34
C PHE A 8 5.42 -0.90 -22.58
N ILE A 9 6.37 -0.12 -23.10
CA ILE A 9 7.67 0.11 -22.45
C ILE A 9 7.50 0.80 -21.11
N CYS A 10 6.72 1.87 -21.02
CA CYS A 10 6.47 2.58 -19.77
C CYS A 10 5.85 1.66 -18.70
N GLY A 11 4.81 0.90 -19.08
CA GLY A 11 4.17 -0.08 -18.19
C GLY A 11 5.13 -1.21 -17.79
N ALA A 12 5.97 -1.67 -18.71
CA ALA A 12 6.97 -2.70 -18.44
C ALA A 12 8.01 -2.23 -17.42
N VAL A 13 8.53 -1.01 -17.58
CA VAL A 13 9.57 -0.45 -16.70
C VAL A 13 9.02 -0.24 -15.27
N ILE A 14 7.82 0.34 -15.15
CA ILE A 14 7.16 0.50 -13.83
C ILE A 14 6.88 -0.88 -13.22
N GLY A 15 6.26 -1.78 -13.99
CA GLY A 15 5.88 -3.10 -13.51
C GLY A 15 7.06 -4.00 -13.16
N ALA A 16 8.22 -3.87 -13.83
CA ALA A 16 9.43 -4.60 -13.52
C ALA A 16 9.97 -4.26 -12.12
N GLU A 17 9.96 -2.99 -11.74
CA GLU A 17 10.33 -2.54 -10.40
C GLU A 17 9.41 -3.18 -9.34
N ARG A 18 8.10 -3.18 -9.61
CA ARG A 18 7.10 -3.77 -8.69
C ARG A 18 7.26 -5.27 -8.55
N GLU A 19 7.53 -5.98 -9.66
CA GLU A 19 7.78 -7.43 -9.68
C GLU A 19 9.03 -7.79 -8.87
N ILE A 20 10.15 -7.08 -9.08
CA ILE A 20 11.41 -7.28 -8.34
C ILE A 20 11.17 -7.13 -6.82
N LYS A 21 10.33 -6.18 -6.42
CA LYS A 21 9.98 -5.94 -5.01
C LYS A 21 8.83 -6.81 -4.49
N ARG A 22 8.37 -7.78 -5.27
CA ARG A 22 7.29 -8.72 -4.91
C ARG A 22 6.03 -8.00 -4.44
N ARG A 23 5.63 -6.92 -5.13
CA ARG A 23 4.39 -6.20 -4.84
C ARG A 23 3.20 -6.90 -5.51
N PRO A 24 1.95 -6.74 -4.98
CA PRO A 24 0.76 -7.47 -5.48
C PRO A 24 0.48 -7.28 -6.97
N ALA A 25 0.71 -6.08 -7.52
CA ALA A 25 0.62 -5.79 -8.95
C ALA A 25 2.01 -5.65 -9.54
N GLY A 26 2.38 -6.56 -10.44
CA GLY A 26 3.70 -6.65 -11.06
C GLY A 26 3.71 -6.26 -12.54
N PHE A 27 4.64 -6.87 -13.26
CA PHE A 27 5.00 -6.57 -14.65
C PHE A 27 3.81 -6.58 -15.61
N ARG A 28 3.07 -7.69 -15.64
CA ARG A 28 1.93 -7.86 -16.58
C ARG A 28 0.81 -6.88 -16.31
N THR A 29 0.51 -6.63 -15.05
CA THR A 29 -0.58 -5.75 -14.64
C THR A 29 -0.35 -4.32 -15.12
N HIS A 30 0.84 -3.77 -14.91
CA HIS A 30 1.19 -2.41 -15.33
C HIS A 30 1.21 -2.25 -16.84
N ILE A 31 1.74 -3.25 -17.58
CA ILE A 31 1.70 -3.26 -19.06
C ILE A 31 0.26 -3.19 -19.56
N LEU A 32 -0.62 -4.08 -19.05
CA LEU A 32 -2.01 -4.15 -19.51
C LEU A 32 -2.78 -2.86 -19.20
N ILE A 33 -2.54 -2.25 -18.06
CA ILE A 33 -3.17 -0.97 -17.68
C ILE A 33 -2.69 0.16 -18.61
N CYS A 34 -1.38 0.29 -18.85
CA CYS A 34 -0.85 1.30 -19.75
C CYS A 34 -1.36 1.11 -21.18
N LEU A 35 -1.39 -0.12 -21.70
CA LEU A 35 -1.90 -0.42 -23.02
C LEU A 35 -3.38 -0.13 -23.14
N GLY A 36 -4.21 -0.60 -22.19
CA GLY A 36 -5.65 -0.35 -22.17
C GLY A 36 -5.98 1.14 -22.17
N ALA A 37 -5.28 1.91 -21.35
CA ALA A 37 -5.42 3.37 -21.30
C ALA A 37 -4.99 4.04 -22.61
N ALA A 38 -3.87 3.62 -23.20
CA ALA A 38 -3.40 4.15 -24.49
C ALA A 38 -4.37 3.83 -25.64
N ILE A 39 -4.90 2.61 -25.70
CA ILE A 39 -5.91 2.21 -26.69
C ILE A 39 -7.17 3.06 -26.56
N THR A 40 -7.61 3.33 -25.33
CA THR A 40 -8.80 4.15 -25.03
C THR A 40 -8.64 5.55 -25.62
N THR A 41 -7.47 6.19 -25.41
CA THR A 41 -7.18 7.52 -25.97
C THR A 41 -7.10 7.49 -27.50
N LEU A 42 -6.43 6.47 -28.07
CA LEU A 42 -6.34 6.29 -29.52
C LEU A 42 -7.72 6.09 -30.15
N THR A 43 -8.61 5.35 -29.48
CA THR A 43 -10.00 5.17 -29.93
C THR A 43 -10.75 6.48 -29.93
N SER A 44 -10.64 7.31 -28.87
CA SER A 44 -11.23 8.66 -28.86
C SER A 44 -10.76 9.51 -30.02
N GLN A 45 -9.45 9.53 -30.29
CA GLN A 45 -8.89 10.28 -31.41
C GLN A 45 -9.35 9.74 -32.75
N TYR A 46 -9.45 8.43 -32.92
CA TYR A 46 -9.94 7.82 -34.15
C TYR A 46 -11.40 8.17 -34.46
N LEU A 47 -12.27 8.17 -33.43
CA LEU A 47 -13.68 8.57 -33.58
C LEU A 47 -13.80 10.02 -34.08
N LEU A 48 -12.99 10.94 -33.53
CA LEU A 48 -13.02 12.35 -33.91
C LEU A 48 -12.33 12.58 -35.25
N LEU A 49 -11.06 12.16 -35.41
CA LEU A 49 -10.21 12.53 -36.54
C LEU A 49 -10.37 11.60 -37.74
N GLY A 50 -10.64 10.30 -37.50
CA GLY A 50 -10.76 9.29 -38.54
C GLY A 50 -12.18 9.18 -39.10
N LEU A 51 -13.19 9.23 -38.23
CA LEU A 51 -14.60 9.11 -38.62
C LEU A 51 -15.35 10.45 -38.69
N GLY A 52 -14.71 11.54 -38.27
CA GLY A 52 -15.34 12.88 -38.25
C GLY A 52 -16.52 13.00 -37.27
N LEU A 53 -16.64 12.08 -36.31
CA LEU A 53 -17.74 12.12 -35.33
C LEU A 53 -17.42 13.18 -34.28
N TYR A 54 -18.37 14.11 -34.07
CA TYR A 54 -18.23 15.07 -32.98
C TYR A 54 -18.36 14.36 -31.64
N THR A 55 -17.24 14.20 -30.95
CA THR A 55 -17.18 13.53 -29.64
C THR A 55 -16.21 14.24 -28.71
N ASP A 56 -16.50 14.16 -27.42
CA ASP A 56 -15.57 14.62 -26.40
C ASP A 56 -14.39 13.64 -26.30
N VAL A 57 -13.22 14.09 -26.73
CA VAL A 57 -11.97 13.30 -26.75
C VAL A 57 -11.51 12.90 -25.35
N GLY A 58 -11.83 13.69 -24.34
CA GLY A 58 -11.49 13.42 -22.94
C GLY A 58 -12.38 12.38 -22.27
N ARG A 59 -13.58 12.16 -22.80
CA ARG A 59 -14.61 11.37 -22.13
C ARG A 59 -14.20 9.93 -21.84
N LEU A 60 -13.67 9.23 -22.82
CA LEU A 60 -13.21 7.85 -22.63
C LEU A 60 -12.03 7.76 -21.66
N GLY A 61 -11.09 8.71 -21.73
CA GLY A 61 -9.98 8.82 -20.79
C GLY A 61 -10.44 9.08 -19.34
N ALA A 62 -11.46 9.93 -19.17
CA ALA A 62 -12.06 10.17 -17.85
C ALA A 62 -12.65 8.89 -17.23
N GLN A 63 -13.27 8.03 -18.07
CA GLN A 63 -13.78 6.74 -17.60
C GLN A 63 -12.68 5.76 -17.23
N VAL A 64 -11.51 5.80 -17.90
CA VAL A 64 -10.35 5.02 -17.48
C VAL A 64 -9.87 5.46 -16.09
N ILE A 65 -9.76 6.77 -15.85
CA ILE A 65 -9.32 7.31 -14.55
C ILE A 65 -10.30 6.91 -13.42
N ALA A 66 -11.60 6.94 -13.69
CA ALA A 66 -12.60 6.50 -12.73
C ALA A 66 -12.58 4.97 -12.54
N GLY A 67 -12.51 4.21 -13.64
CA GLY A 67 -12.57 2.75 -13.64
C GLY A 67 -11.36 2.08 -12.99
N ILE A 68 -10.17 2.66 -13.11
CA ILE A 68 -8.97 2.12 -12.46
C ILE A 68 -9.08 2.17 -10.94
N GLY A 69 -9.92 3.05 -10.38
CA GLY A 69 -10.22 3.09 -8.96
C GLY A 69 -10.77 1.78 -8.43
N PHE A 70 -11.59 1.06 -9.21
CA PHE A 70 -12.10 -0.26 -8.86
C PHE A 70 -10.97 -1.30 -8.74
N ILE A 71 -10.04 -1.32 -9.70
CA ILE A 71 -8.88 -2.21 -9.68
C ILE A 71 -7.96 -1.84 -8.49
N GLY A 72 -7.74 -0.54 -8.27
CA GLY A 72 -6.97 -0.03 -7.14
C GLY A 72 -7.58 -0.46 -5.80
N ALA A 73 -8.89 -0.30 -5.62
CA ALA A 73 -9.59 -0.74 -4.42
C ALA A 73 -9.43 -2.26 -4.19
N GLY A 74 -9.45 -3.07 -5.25
CA GLY A 74 -9.20 -4.51 -5.18
C GLY A 74 -7.80 -4.89 -4.68
N THR A 75 -6.84 -3.97 -4.69
CA THR A 75 -5.48 -4.21 -4.14
C THR A 75 -5.34 -3.79 -2.69
N ILE A 76 -6.31 -3.07 -2.14
CA ILE A 76 -6.29 -2.56 -0.76
C ILE A 76 -6.91 -3.61 0.16
N ILE A 77 -6.12 -4.11 1.09
CA ILE A 77 -6.52 -5.16 2.03
C ILE A 77 -6.38 -4.62 3.45
N VAL A 78 -7.43 -4.80 4.23
CA VAL A 78 -7.40 -4.57 5.69
C VAL A 78 -7.15 -5.92 6.35
N THR A 79 -6.02 -6.06 7.04
CA THR A 79 -5.68 -7.29 7.76
C THR A 79 -6.42 -7.34 9.11
N GLY A 80 -6.53 -8.53 9.72
CA GLY A 80 -7.12 -8.72 11.05
C GLY A 80 -6.47 -7.83 12.14
N ARG A 81 -5.26 -7.34 11.89
CA ARG A 81 -4.54 -6.37 12.73
C ARG A 81 -4.86 -4.90 12.40
N ARG A 82 -5.96 -4.62 11.71
CA ARG A 82 -6.37 -3.29 11.24
C ARG A 82 -5.30 -2.52 10.43
N GLN A 83 -4.29 -3.19 9.91
CA GLN A 83 -3.32 -2.58 9.01
C GLN A 83 -3.87 -2.54 7.59
N VAL A 84 -3.84 -1.36 6.99
CA VAL A 84 -4.22 -1.17 5.58
C VAL A 84 -2.99 -1.38 4.71
N LYS A 85 -3.03 -2.39 3.84
CA LYS A 85 -1.96 -2.68 2.86
C LYS A 85 -2.47 -2.44 1.44
N GLY A 86 -1.55 -2.14 0.51
CA GLY A 86 -1.90 -2.01 -0.91
C GLY A 86 -2.11 -0.58 -1.40
N LEU A 87 -2.13 0.44 -0.53
CA LEU A 87 -2.34 1.85 -0.93
C LEU A 87 -1.35 2.33 -2.00
N THR A 88 -0.05 2.07 -1.82
CA THR A 88 0.99 2.43 -2.80
C THR A 88 0.80 1.68 -4.12
N THR A 89 0.38 0.41 -4.06
CA THR A 89 0.08 -0.38 -5.26
C THR A 89 -1.10 0.22 -6.01
N ALA A 90 -2.19 0.56 -5.32
CA ALA A 90 -3.36 1.21 -5.91
C ALA A 90 -3.00 2.54 -6.60
N ALA A 91 -2.21 3.39 -5.92
CA ALA A 91 -1.72 4.64 -6.48
C ALA A 91 -0.82 4.43 -7.70
N GLY A 92 0.07 3.43 -7.68
CA GLY A 92 0.93 3.07 -8.82
C GLY A 92 0.14 2.61 -10.04
N LEU A 93 -0.91 1.80 -9.86
CA LEU A 93 -1.80 1.38 -10.94
C LEU A 93 -2.54 2.58 -11.54
N TRP A 94 -3.04 3.49 -10.70
CA TRP A 94 -3.70 4.72 -11.14
C TRP A 94 -2.74 5.61 -11.94
N ALA A 95 -1.53 5.83 -11.46
CA ALA A 95 -0.51 6.60 -12.15
C ALA A 95 -0.11 5.96 -13.49
N SER A 96 0.01 4.64 -13.56
CA SER A 96 0.32 3.89 -14.78
C SER A 96 -0.78 4.05 -15.84
N ALA A 97 -2.06 4.10 -15.44
CA ALA A 97 -3.15 4.37 -16.37
C ALA A 97 -3.03 5.77 -17.00
N ILE A 98 -2.68 6.79 -16.20
CA ILE A 98 -2.48 8.16 -16.70
C ILE A 98 -1.28 8.23 -17.66
N VAL A 99 -0.18 7.54 -17.37
CA VAL A 99 0.94 7.41 -18.30
C VAL A 99 0.49 6.78 -19.62
N GLY A 100 -0.33 5.74 -19.57
CA GLY A 100 -0.92 5.11 -20.73
C GLY A 100 -1.78 6.07 -21.57
N LEU A 101 -2.65 6.88 -20.92
CA LEU A 101 -3.43 7.93 -21.60
C LEU A 101 -2.53 8.95 -22.31
N ALA A 102 -1.45 9.39 -21.66
CA ALA A 102 -0.48 10.32 -22.26
C ALA A 102 0.23 9.70 -23.46
N CYS A 103 0.63 8.43 -23.39
CA CYS A 103 1.20 7.69 -24.52
C CYS A 103 0.21 7.64 -25.70
N GLY A 104 -1.06 7.30 -25.45
CA GLY A 104 -2.11 7.26 -26.45
C GLY A 104 -2.40 8.61 -27.07
N ALA A 105 -2.35 9.69 -26.30
CA ALA A 105 -2.49 11.05 -26.78
C ALA A 105 -1.32 11.48 -27.69
N GLY A 106 -0.18 10.82 -27.60
CA GLY A 106 1.06 11.22 -28.30
C GLY A 106 1.88 12.24 -27.52
N PHE A 107 1.56 12.47 -26.24
CA PHE A 107 2.31 13.37 -25.36
C PHE A 107 3.52 12.62 -24.75
N VAL A 108 4.50 12.35 -25.64
CA VAL A 108 5.65 11.46 -25.38
C VAL A 108 6.51 11.97 -24.22
N GLU A 109 6.81 13.29 -24.22
CA GLU A 109 7.68 13.91 -23.22
C GLU A 109 7.08 13.76 -21.81
N CYS A 110 5.78 13.99 -21.68
CA CYS A 110 5.08 13.84 -20.43
C CYS A 110 5.06 12.36 -19.98
N ALA A 111 4.79 11.43 -20.90
CA ALA A 111 4.74 10.00 -20.56
C ALA A 111 6.09 9.49 -20.05
N VAL A 112 7.18 9.86 -20.72
CA VAL A 112 8.55 9.45 -20.33
C VAL A 112 8.96 10.11 -19.02
N PHE A 113 8.74 11.43 -18.88
CA PHE A 113 9.07 12.15 -17.66
C PHE A 113 8.26 11.64 -16.46
N ALA A 114 6.94 11.44 -16.63
CA ALA A 114 6.09 10.89 -15.58
C ALA A 114 6.54 9.48 -15.17
N THR A 115 6.91 8.61 -16.12
CA THR A 115 7.45 7.28 -15.82
C THR A 115 8.73 7.38 -14.97
N ALA A 116 9.64 8.28 -15.32
CA ALA A 116 10.88 8.49 -14.56
C ALA A 116 10.60 9.00 -13.14
N VAL A 117 9.65 9.94 -12.97
CA VAL A 117 9.27 10.48 -11.66
C VAL A 117 8.57 9.43 -10.81
N ILE A 118 7.70 8.60 -11.39
CA ILE A 118 7.05 7.48 -10.69
C ILE A 118 8.11 6.51 -10.17
N LEU A 119 9.06 6.10 -11.01
CA LEU A 119 10.14 5.22 -10.60
C LEU A 119 11.01 5.83 -9.50
N PHE A 120 11.32 7.12 -9.64
CA PHE A 120 12.04 7.84 -8.59
C PHE A 120 11.29 7.79 -7.27
N ALA A 121 9.98 8.06 -7.28
CA ALA A 121 9.15 7.99 -6.08
C ALA A 121 9.13 6.57 -5.47
N GLU A 122 8.95 5.54 -6.29
CA GLU A 122 8.86 4.14 -5.84
C GLU A 122 10.20 3.55 -5.36
N ILE A 123 11.34 4.03 -5.90
CA ILE A 123 12.67 3.50 -5.56
C ILE A 123 13.33 4.33 -4.45
N VAL A 124 13.30 5.65 -4.59
CA VAL A 124 14.10 6.55 -3.75
C VAL A 124 13.35 6.95 -2.49
N LEU A 125 12.07 7.35 -2.59
CA LEU A 125 11.32 7.80 -1.42
C LEU A 125 11.11 6.68 -0.39
N ILE A 126 10.98 5.43 -0.82
CA ILE A 126 10.92 4.29 0.10
C ILE A 126 12.19 4.20 0.98
N LYS A 127 13.39 4.47 0.42
CA LYS A 127 14.63 4.46 1.20
C LYS A 127 14.67 5.58 2.25
N PHE A 128 14.12 6.74 1.90
CA PHE A 128 13.97 7.85 2.84
C PHE A 128 12.94 7.52 3.93
N GLU A 129 11.80 6.95 3.57
CA GLU A 129 10.77 6.52 4.51
C GLU A 129 11.34 5.56 5.55
N PHE A 130 12.08 4.53 5.12
CA PHE A 130 12.78 3.61 6.05
C PHE A 130 13.81 4.32 6.93
N LYS A 131 14.52 5.33 6.41
CA LYS A 131 15.49 6.08 7.20
C LYS A 131 14.81 6.95 8.26
N PHE A 132 13.69 7.58 7.93
CA PHE A 132 12.89 8.37 8.87
C PHE A 132 12.10 7.48 9.84
N ALA A 133 11.50 6.38 9.39
CA ALA A 133 10.82 5.41 10.24
C ALA A 133 11.78 4.76 11.25
N LYS A 134 13.02 4.46 10.84
CA LYS A 134 14.06 3.97 11.76
C LYS A 134 14.48 5.01 12.81
N SER A 135 14.21 6.30 12.57
CA SER A 135 14.41 7.38 13.54
C SER A 135 13.24 7.52 14.52
N SER A 136 12.02 7.15 14.13
CA SER A 136 10.87 7.02 15.04
C SER A 136 10.90 5.63 15.66
N ARG A 137 11.40 5.56 16.87
CA ARG A 137 11.54 4.33 17.68
C ARG A 137 10.20 3.84 18.20
N LEU A 138 9.23 3.62 17.29
CA LEU A 138 7.93 3.09 17.60
C LEU A 138 7.91 1.60 17.25
N CYS A 139 7.66 0.75 18.24
CA CYS A 139 7.37 -0.65 18.07
C CYS A 139 5.86 -0.84 18.29
N THR A 140 5.17 -1.49 17.36
CA THR A 140 3.75 -1.79 17.50
C THR A 140 3.60 -3.27 17.78
N LEU A 141 3.10 -3.58 18.97
CA LEU A 141 2.88 -4.93 19.45
C LEU A 141 1.39 -5.29 19.34
N TYR A 142 1.12 -6.43 18.75
CA TYR A 142 -0.19 -7.05 18.74
C TYR A 142 -0.20 -8.12 19.84
N ILE A 143 -1.12 -8.01 20.80
CA ILE A 143 -1.20 -8.87 21.99
C ILE A 143 -2.58 -9.52 22.03
N GLU A 144 -2.61 -10.85 22.05
CA GLU A 144 -3.83 -11.63 22.33
C GLU A 144 -3.83 -12.12 23.76
N TYR A 145 -4.94 -11.89 24.49
CA TYR A 145 -5.06 -12.28 25.90
C TYR A 145 -6.49 -12.66 26.26
N THR A 146 -6.64 -13.40 27.36
CA THR A 146 -7.93 -13.96 27.76
C THR A 146 -8.65 -13.15 28.85
N LYS A 147 -7.92 -12.42 29.71
CA LYS A 147 -8.53 -11.65 30.81
C LYS A 147 -8.33 -10.15 30.63
N PRO A 148 -9.37 -9.32 30.85
CA PRO A 148 -9.30 -7.86 30.70
C PRO A 148 -8.16 -7.21 31.47
N ASP A 149 -7.84 -7.71 32.66
CA ASP A 149 -6.84 -7.13 33.56
C ASP A 149 -5.40 -7.34 33.06
N THR A 150 -5.18 -8.27 32.11
CA THR A 150 -3.86 -8.57 31.56
C THR A 150 -3.24 -7.34 30.88
N ILE A 151 -4.03 -6.51 30.22
CA ILE A 151 -3.50 -5.31 29.57
C ILE A 151 -2.96 -4.30 30.57
N GLN A 152 -3.55 -4.22 31.77
CA GLN A 152 -3.05 -3.35 32.82
C GLN A 152 -1.68 -3.81 33.29
N THR A 153 -1.47 -5.11 33.49
CA THR A 153 -0.16 -5.69 33.84
C THR A 153 0.89 -5.40 32.76
N VAL A 154 0.50 -5.45 31.47
CA VAL A 154 1.39 -5.06 30.35
C VAL A 154 1.77 -3.59 30.45
N LEU A 155 0.82 -2.69 30.71
CA LEU A 155 1.07 -1.26 30.84
C LEU A 155 1.96 -0.93 32.06
N GLU A 156 1.77 -1.60 33.17
CA GLU A 156 2.62 -1.47 34.36
C GLU A 156 4.06 -1.90 34.06
N MET A 157 4.23 -3.04 33.40
CA MET A 157 5.55 -3.50 32.94
C MET A 157 6.23 -2.50 31.97
N MET A 158 5.48 -1.86 31.07
CA MET A 158 5.99 -0.82 30.19
C MET A 158 6.44 0.41 30.99
N SER A 159 5.65 0.81 31.99
CA SER A 159 5.96 1.93 32.87
C SER A 159 7.22 1.68 33.71
N GLU A 160 7.36 0.49 34.29
CA GLU A 160 8.57 0.09 35.05
C GLU A 160 9.84 0.15 34.20
N ARG A 161 9.73 -0.20 32.91
CA ARG A 161 10.85 -0.11 31.95
C ARG A 161 11.04 1.29 31.34
N SER A 162 10.31 2.29 31.85
CA SER A 162 10.34 3.68 31.35
C SER A 162 10.03 3.80 29.86
N LEU A 163 9.19 2.90 29.33
CA LEU A 163 8.75 2.92 27.96
C LEU A 163 7.46 3.73 27.83
N LYS A 164 7.45 4.68 26.88
CA LYS A 164 6.29 5.52 26.66
C LYS A 164 5.33 4.86 25.67
N VAL A 165 4.12 4.57 26.14
CA VAL A 165 3.02 4.11 25.30
C VAL A 165 2.44 5.30 24.53
N SER A 166 2.43 5.22 23.19
CA SER A 166 1.94 6.28 22.31
C SER A 166 0.49 6.04 21.89
N ASN A 167 0.11 4.79 21.70
CA ASN A 167 -1.25 4.40 21.34
C ASN A 167 -1.59 3.04 21.95
N LEU A 168 -2.85 2.89 22.37
CA LEU A 168 -3.44 1.62 22.82
C LEU A 168 -4.83 1.49 22.24
N GLU A 169 -5.04 0.49 21.41
CA GLU A 169 -6.35 0.09 20.91
C GLU A 169 -6.69 -1.29 21.45
N VAL A 170 -7.80 -1.40 22.16
CA VAL A 170 -8.30 -2.69 22.67
C VAL A 170 -9.57 -3.06 21.92
N SER A 171 -9.61 -4.28 21.43
CA SER A 171 -10.78 -4.87 20.77
C SER A 171 -11.14 -6.18 21.43
N ARG A 172 -12.44 -6.50 21.41
CA ARG A 172 -12.99 -7.77 21.89
C ARG A 172 -13.58 -8.51 20.71
N THR A 173 -13.25 -9.77 20.55
CA THR A 173 -13.89 -10.64 19.57
C THR A 173 -14.57 -11.79 20.32
N GLN A 174 -15.81 -12.11 19.92
CA GLN A 174 -16.43 -13.38 20.33
C GLN A 174 -15.84 -14.45 19.42
N GLY A 175 -15.07 -15.38 19.99
CA GLY A 175 -14.66 -16.60 19.30
C GLY A 175 -15.84 -17.58 19.18
N GLU A 176 -15.76 -18.51 18.23
CA GLU A 176 -16.76 -19.58 18.04
C GLU A 176 -16.85 -20.52 19.25
N ASP A 177 -15.85 -20.54 20.14
CA ASP A 177 -15.74 -21.41 21.33
C ASP A 177 -15.97 -20.64 22.65
N GLU A 178 -17.03 -19.92 22.86
CA GLU A 178 -17.45 -19.26 24.12
C GLU A 178 -16.32 -18.56 24.95
N GLU A 179 -15.03 -18.73 24.62
CA GLU A 179 -13.91 -18.04 25.25
C GLU A 179 -13.75 -16.63 24.67
N HIS A 180 -13.97 -15.66 25.55
CA HIS A 180 -13.79 -14.25 25.21
C HIS A 180 -12.30 -13.95 25.02
N ARG A 181 -11.89 -13.65 23.77
CA ARG A 181 -10.53 -13.20 23.46
C ARG A 181 -10.48 -11.69 23.31
N TYR A 182 -9.46 -11.11 23.89
CA TYR A 182 -9.17 -9.70 23.80
C TYR A 182 -7.92 -9.50 22.95
N TYR A 183 -7.91 -8.44 22.18
CA TYR A 183 -6.79 -8.05 21.35
C TYR A 183 -6.39 -6.62 21.69
N ALA A 184 -5.11 -6.38 21.87
CA ALA A 184 -4.57 -5.05 22.05
C ALA A 184 -3.51 -4.75 20.98
N LEU A 185 -3.62 -3.59 20.35
CA LEU A 185 -2.57 -2.98 19.54
C LEU A 185 -1.90 -1.90 20.40
N LEU A 186 -0.67 -2.16 20.78
CA LEU A 186 0.12 -1.30 21.67
C LEU A 186 1.30 -0.71 20.90
N SER A 187 1.30 0.61 20.69
CA SER A 187 2.44 1.32 20.09
C SER A 187 3.31 1.92 21.18
N VAL A 188 4.55 1.44 21.29
CA VAL A 188 5.48 1.81 22.33
C VAL A 188 6.70 2.53 21.74
N GLN A 189 7.10 3.63 22.33
CA GLN A 189 8.38 4.27 22.01
C GLN A 189 9.50 3.49 22.66
N THR A 190 10.32 2.84 21.81
CA THR A 190 11.46 2.03 22.26
C THR A 190 12.77 2.84 22.27
N THR A 191 13.70 2.44 23.13
CA THR A 191 15.08 2.97 23.15
C THR A 191 15.98 2.09 22.26
N PRO A 192 17.19 2.56 21.83
CA PRO A 192 18.09 1.77 20.98
C PRO A 192 18.50 0.42 21.56
N LYS A 193 18.35 0.24 22.86
CA LYS A 193 18.71 -0.99 23.58
C LYS A 193 17.52 -1.92 23.85
N LEU A 194 16.27 -1.43 23.82
CA LEU A 194 15.05 -2.21 24.04
C LEU A 194 14.18 -2.17 22.78
N GLY A 195 14.39 -3.11 21.89
CA GLY A 195 13.54 -3.31 20.69
C GLY A 195 12.46 -4.37 20.94
N GLY A 196 11.58 -4.59 19.97
CA GLY A 196 10.55 -5.63 20.01
C GLY A 196 11.10 -7.02 20.34
N THR A 197 12.35 -7.31 19.96
CA THR A 197 13.05 -8.57 20.24
C THR A 197 13.15 -8.92 21.74
N GLU A 198 13.16 -7.91 22.64
CA GLU A 198 13.17 -8.15 24.08
C GLU A 198 11.78 -8.02 24.71
N LEU A 199 10.91 -7.23 24.10
CA LEU A 199 9.56 -7.00 24.63
C LEU A 199 8.61 -8.19 24.35
N VAL A 200 8.68 -8.77 23.16
CA VAL A 200 7.86 -9.91 22.77
C VAL A 200 8.00 -11.08 23.76
N PRO A 201 9.20 -11.58 24.08
CA PRO A 201 9.35 -12.67 25.04
C PRO A 201 8.88 -12.30 26.45
N ALA A 202 9.11 -11.04 26.86
CA ALA A 202 8.74 -10.59 28.20
C ALA A 202 7.22 -10.51 28.39
N ILE A 203 6.49 -10.07 27.36
CA ILE A 203 5.03 -10.02 27.41
C ILE A 203 4.41 -11.40 27.24
N THR A 204 4.99 -12.26 26.39
CA THR A 204 4.53 -13.65 26.22
C THR A 204 4.65 -14.47 27.51
N ALA A 205 5.59 -14.12 28.39
CA ALA A 205 5.76 -14.77 29.68
C ALA A 205 4.70 -14.37 30.72
N LEU A 206 3.87 -13.36 30.44
CA LEU A 206 2.82 -12.93 31.37
C LEU A 206 1.66 -13.93 31.37
N PRO A 207 0.99 -14.14 32.55
CA PRO A 207 -0.18 -15.00 32.62
C PRO A 207 -1.32 -14.46 31.76
N ASN A 208 -2.08 -15.37 31.17
CA ASN A 208 -3.25 -15.08 30.30
C ASN A 208 -2.92 -14.37 28.96
N VAL A 209 -1.66 -14.25 28.58
CA VAL A 209 -1.25 -13.85 27.23
C VAL A 209 -1.15 -15.10 26.36
N PHE A 210 -1.82 -15.06 25.22
CA PHE A 210 -1.88 -16.19 24.28
C PHE A 210 -0.87 -16.04 23.15
N ALA A 211 -0.76 -14.86 22.57
CA ALA A 211 0.17 -14.55 21.49
C ALA A 211 0.63 -13.09 21.54
N VAL A 212 1.89 -12.85 21.17
CA VAL A 212 2.46 -11.52 20.99
C VAL A 212 3.23 -11.50 19.68
N GLU A 213 2.96 -10.49 18.86
CA GLU A 213 3.65 -10.29 17.58
C GLU A 213 4.01 -8.80 17.41
N GLU A 214 5.12 -8.55 16.71
CA GLU A 214 5.61 -7.22 16.34
C GLU A 214 5.18 -6.83 14.91
#